data_c7f93eac58266167654e753655cc2d5d
#
_entry.id   c7f93eac58266167654e753655cc2d5d
#
_cell.length_a   1.000
_cell.length_b   1.000
_cell.length_c   1.000
_cell.angle_alpha   90.00
_cell.angle_beta   90.00
_cell.angle_gamma   90.00
#
_symmetry.space_group_name_H-M   'P 1'
#
loop_
_entity.id
_entity.type
_entity.pdbx_description
1 polymer ?
#
loop_
_entity_poly.entity_id
_entity_poly.type
_entity_poly.pdbx_seq_one_letter_code
_entity_poly.pdbx_strand_id
1 'polypeptide(L)'
;MKTIFLPLAVISTLLLGTTFVLGWTIQDAAEPSLNHQVDHHLWTALAGMLFATLVHGLVMTYFIGTGRWFEETTRAYSTTGESVIGECYAASRALKYRTVMTIVAGFTLLLAAGTLGAAADPASPVGFTGWLGLAPATLHLLVAL
;
A
#
# COMPACT_ATOMS: atom_id res chain seq x y z
N MET A 1 13.20 9.35 -11.71
CA MET A 1 12.27 8.90 -10.65
C MET A 1 11.07 8.13 -11.18
N LYS A 2 10.37 8.61 -12.21
CA LYS A 2 9.26 7.86 -12.85
C LYS A 2 9.67 6.44 -13.28
N THR A 3 10.92 6.26 -13.69
CA THR A 3 11.47 4.98 -14.18
C THR A 3 11.55 3.88 -13.10
N ILE A 4 11.61 4.26 -11.81
CA ILE A 4 11.69 3.30 -10.69
C ILE A 4 10.31 3.12 -10.05
N PHE A 5 9.61 4.21 -9.76
CA PHE A 5 8.33 4.14 -9.04
C PHE A 5 7.19 3.59 -9.90
N LEU A 6 7.16 3.89 -11.19
CA LEU A 6 6.10 3.39 -12.08
C LEU A 6 6.09 1.86 -12.19
N PRO A 7 7.23 1.16 -12.47
CA PRO A 7 7.23 -0.30 -12.47
C PRO A 7 6.84 -0.90 -11.12
N LEU A 8 7.31 -0.32 -10.02
CA LEU A 8 6.96 -0.79 -8.67
C LEU A 8 5.46 -0.67 -8.40
N ALA A 9 4.85 0.46 -8.77
CA ALA A 9 3.42 0.66 -8.64
C ALA A 9 2.62 -0.34 -9.50
N VAL A 10 3.03 -0.54 -10.76
CA VAL A 10 2.38 -1.50 -11.67
C VAL A 10 2.47 -2.92 -11.11
N ILE A 11 3.64 -3.36 -10.67
CA ILE A 11 3.82 -4.72 -10.10
C ILE A 11 2.97 -4.88 -8.83
N SER A 12 2.98 -3.87 -7.94
CA SER A 12 2.18 -3.89 -6.71
C SER A 12 0.68 -4.01 -7.03
N THR A 13 0.19 -3.21 -7.99
CA THR A 13 -1.22 -3.22 -8.41
C THR A 13 -1.60 -4.56 -9.04
N LEU A 14 -0.74 -5.14 -9.87
CA LEU A 14 -0.98 -6.46 -10.49
C LEU A 14 -1.04 -7.57 -9.42
N LEU A 15 -0.11 -7.58 -8.47
CA LEU A 15 -0.10 -8.57 -7.39
C LEU A 15 -1.35 -8.46 -6.53
N LEU A 16 -1.71 -7.26 -6.08
CA LEU A 16 -2.90 -7.04 -5.26
C LEU A 16 -4.19 -7.32 -6.04
N GLY A 17 -4.24 -6.93 -7.32
CA GLY A 17 -5.35 -7.23 -8.21
C GLY A 17 -5.55 -8.73 -8.42
N THR A 18 -4.45 -9.46 -8.64
CA THR A 18 -4.50 -10.93 -8.76
C THR A 18 -4.97 -11.58 -7.46
N THR A 19 -4.46 -11.13 -6.32
CA THR A 19 -4.91 -11.60 -5.00
C THR A 19 -6.41 -11.37 -4.80
N PHE A 20 -6.89 -10.18 -5.17
CA PHE A 20 -8.31 -9.85 -5.08
C PHE A 20 -9.18 -10.76 -5.95
N VAL A 21 -8.79 -10.97 -7.22
CA VAL A 21 -9.52 -11.85 -8.14
C VAL A 21 -9.53 -13.28 -7.63
N LEU A 22 -8.38 -13.80 -7.17
CA LEU A 22 -8.32 -15.16 -6.59
C LEU A 22 -9.23 -15.29 -5.38
N GLY A 23 -9.21 -14.31 -4.46
CA GLY A 23 -10.11 -14.32 -3.30
C GLY A 23 -11.58 -14.25 -3.67
N TRP A 24 -11.92 -13.50 -4.73
CA TRP A 24 -13.30 -13.43 -5.22
C TRP A 24 -13.80 -14.74 -5.80
N THR A 25 -12.93 -15.57 -6.38
CA THR A 25 -13.30 -16.87 -6.97
C THR A 25 -13.51 -17.97 -5.93
N ILE A 26 -13.01 -17.80 -4.70
CA ILE A 26 -13.18 -18.76 -3.60
C ILE A 26 -14.54 -18.50 -2.96
N GLN A 27 -15.53 -19.37 -3.25
CA GLN A 27 -16.88 -19.25 -2.70
C GLN A 27 -17.00 -19.91 -1.32
N ASP A 28 -16.33 -21.04 -1.14
CA ASP A 28 -16.32 -21.78 0.13
C ASP A 28 -14.90 -22.32 0.38
N ALA A 29 -14.19 -21.68 1.28
CA ALA A 29 -12.82 -22.08 1.63
C ALA A 29 -12.75 -23.39 2.43
N ALA A 30 -13.89 -23.89 2.94
CA ALA A 30 -13.96 -25.19 3.63
C ALA A 30 -14.12 -26.38 2.66
N GLU A 31 -14.38 -26.11 1.37
CA GLU A 31 -14.54 -27.16 0.37
C GLU A 31 -13.17 -27.78 0.01
N PRO A 32 -12.93 -29.07 0.26
CA PRO A 32 -11.64 -29.71 0.03
C PRO A 32 -11.15 -29.64 -1.43
N SER A 33 -12.06 -29.55 -2.38
CA SER A 33 -11.74 -29.41 -3.80
C SER A 33 -11.09 -28.08 -4.15
N LEU A 34 -11.22 -27.07 -3.30
CA LEU A 34 -10.69 -25.72 -3.49
C LEU A 34 -9.37 -25.45 -2.73
N ASN A 35 -8.83 -26.42 -1.98
CA ASN A 35 -7.62 -26.27 -1.19
C ASN A 35 -6.47 -25.65 -2.01
N HIS A 36 -6.27 -26.10 -3.24
CA HIS A 36 -5.23 -25.56 -4.11
C HIS A 36 -5.45 -24.08 -4.48
N GLN A 37 -6.70 -23.66 -4.65
CA GLN A 37 -7.02 -22.24 -4.92
C GLN A 37 -6.83 -21.38 -3.69
N VAL A 38 -7.18 -21.89 -2.52
CA VAL A 38 -6.94 -21.23 -1.22
C VAL A 38 -5.44 -21.03 -0.99
N ASP A 39 -4.62 -22.06 -1.24
CA ASP A 39 -3.16 -21.97 -1.14
C ASP A 39 -2.58 -20.91 -2.08
N HIS A 40 -3.00 -20.89 -3.35
CA HIS A 40 -2.55 -19.89 -4.29
C HIS A 40 -2.96 -18.47 -3.88
N HIS A 41 -4.19 -18.28 -3.41
CA HIS A 41 -4.63 -17.00 -2.88
C HIS A 41 -3.77 -16.56 -1.71
N LEU A 42 -3.52 -17.45 -0.74
CA LEU A 42 -2.71 -17.16 0.45
C LEU A 42 -1.29 -16.73 0.08
N TRP A 43 -0.59 -17.50 -0.77
CA TRP A 43 0.77 -17.18 -1.19
C TRP A 43 0.85 -15.88 -1.98
N THR A 44 -0.12 -15.64 -2.87
CA THR A 44 -0.19 -14.41 -3.66
C THR A 44 -0.51 -13.21 -2.77
N ALA A 45 -1.39 -13.37 -1.79
CA ALA A 45 -1.72 -12.34 -0.80
C ALA A 45 -0.49 -11.96 0.04
N LEU A 46 0.24 -12.95 0.54
CA LEU A 46 1.46 -12.73 1.33
C LEU A 46 2.53 -12.01 0.51
N ALA A 47 2.76 -12.45 -0.72
CA ALA A 47 3.70 -11.80 -1.64
C ALA A 47 3.27 -10.35 -1.94
N GLY A 48 1.99 -10.13 -2.21
CA GLY A 48 1.42 -8.80 -2.46
C GLY A 48 1.57 -7.86 -1.27
N MET A 49 1.28 -8.34 -0.07
CA MET A 49 1.45 -7.57 1.18
C MET A 49 2.90 -7.18 1.44
N LEU A 50 3.82 -8.12 1.29
CA LEU A 50 5.26 -7.85 1.48
C LEU A 50 5.75 -6.84 0.45
N PHE A 51 5.37 -7.01 -0.82
CA PHE A 51 5.79 -6.11 -1.89
C PHE A 51 5.18 -4.71 -1.72
N ALA A 52 3.89 -4.60 -1.39
CA ALA A 52 3.24 -3.33 -1.12
C ALA A 52 3.89 -2.60 0.07
N THR A 53 4.21 -3.32 1.15
CA THR A 53 4.93 -2.77 2.31
C THR A 53 6.29 -2.21 1.91
N LEU A 54 7.05 -2.93 1.09
CA LEU A 54 8.35 -2.49 0.57
C LEU A 54 8.19 -1.21 -0.26
N VAL A 55 7.22 -1.17 -1.17
CA VAL A 55 6.96 0.02 -2.00
C VAL A 55 6.59 1.23 -1.15
N HIS A 56 5.69 1.07 -0.18
CA HIS A 56 5.32 2.14 0.75
C HIS A 56 6.52 2.63 1.56
N GLY A 57 7.36 1.72 2.04
CA GLY A 57 8.60 2.04 2.75
C GLY A 57 9.59 2.83 1.90
N LEU A 58 9.79 2.43 0.64
CA LEU A 58 10.65 3.16 -0.30
C LEU A 58 10.14 4.58 -0.58
N VAL A 59 8.84 4.74 -0.83
CA VAL A 59 8.21 6.05 -1.05
C VAL A 59 8.38 6.93 0.19
N MET A 60 8.13 6.38 1.37
CA MET A 60 8.29 7.09 2.66
C MET A 60 9.74 7.57 2.84
N THR A 61 10.73 6.68 2.65
CA THR A 61 12.15 7.00 2.77
C THR A 61 12.55 8.10 1.78
N TYR A 62 12.06 8.03 0.54
CA TYR A 62 12.28 9.05 -0.46
C TYR A 62 11.76 10.43 -0.01
N PHE A 63 10.52 10.51 0.49
CA PHE A 63 9.96 11.78 0.95
C PHE A 63 10.64 12.33 2.21
N ILE A 64 11.11 11.47 3.11
CA ILE A 64 11.89 11.89 4.29
C ILE A 64 13.23 12.50 3.83
N GLY A 65 13.97 11.81 2.98
CA GLY A 65 15.26 12.26 2.46
C GLY A 65 15.15 13.56 1.66
N THR A 66 14.18 13.63 0.74
CA THR A 66 13.96 14.82 -0.08
C THR A 66 13.52 16.02 0.78
N GLY A 67 12.63 15.79 1.76
CA GLY A 67 12.18 16.85 2.66
C GLY A 67 13.33 17.43 3.49
N ARG A 68 14.23 16.58 3.99
CA ARG A 68 15.42 17.02 4.72
C ARG A 68 16.38 17.82 3.83
N TRP A 69 16.61 17.35 2.61
CA TRP A 69 17.44 18.06 1.64
C TRP A 69 16.88 19.45 1.32
N PHE A 70 15.57 19.59 1.10
CA PHE A 70 14.93 20.89 0.88
C PHE A 70 15.09 21.82 2.08
N GLU A 71 14.92 21.32 3.29
CA GLU A 71 15.07 22.11 4.51
C GLU A 71 16.50 22.63 4.68
N GLU A 72 17.49 21.77 4.49
CA GLU A 72 18.91 22.12 4.58
C GLU A 72 19.29 23.16 3.49
N THR A 73 18.81 22.96 2.26
CA THR A 73 19.05 23.87 1.14
C THR A 73 18.40 25.23 1.38
N THR A 74 17.14 25.26 1.81
CA THR A 74 16.43 26.51 2.13
C THR A 74 17.16 27.28 3.22
N ARG A 75 17.63 26.58 4.26
CA ARG A 75 18.37 27.20 5.36
C ARG A 75 19.73 27.80 4.91
N ALA A 76 20.40 27.10 3.97
CA ALA A 76 21.70 27.57 3.44
C ALA A 76 21.57 28.80 2.52
N TYR A 77 20.48 28.90 1.76
CA TYR A 77 20.28 29.96 0.75
C TYR A 77 19.28 31.05 1.15
N SER A 78 18.75 31.01 2.37
CA SER A 78 17.75 32.00 2.85
C SER A 78 18.22 33.42 2.89
N THR A 79 19.53 33.69 2.73
CA THR A 79 20.11 35.02 2.71
C THR A 79 20.17 35.69 1.33
N THR A 80 19.91 34.95 0.23
CA THR A 80 20.25 35.42 -1.12
C THR A 80 19.12 35.41 -2.16
N GLY A 81 17.95 34.89 -1.88
CA GLY A 81 16.90 34.81 -2.93
C GLY A 81 15.63 34.11 -2.47
N GLU A 82 14.91 34.77 -1.60
CA GLU A 82 13.89 34.13 -0.76
C GLU A 82 12.64 33.54 -1.42
N SER A 83 12.20 34.01 -2.59
CA SER A 83 10.84 33.73 -3.02
C SER A 83 10.67 32.32 -3.63
N VAL A 84 11.52 31.94 -4.58
CA VAL A 84 11.34 30.71 -5.38
C VAL A 84 11.62 29.44 -4.56
N ILE A 85 12.67 29.44 -3.75
CA ILE A 85 13.02 28.26 -2.92
C ILE A 85 11.99 28.07 -1.82
N GLY A 86 11.49 29.15 -1.24
CA GLY A 86 10.42 29.11 -0.24
C GLY A 86 9.11 28.54 -0.77
N GLU A 87 8.70 28.94 -1.97
CA GLU A 87 7.50 28.39 -2.64
C GLU A 87 7.67 26.90 -2.98
N CYS A 88 8.83 26.50 -3.50
CA CYS A 88 9.12 25.09 -3.78
C CYS A 88 9.11 24.24 -2.50
N TYR A 89 9.64 24.78 -1.40
CA TYR A 89 9.60 24.10 -0.09
C TYR A 89 8.18 23.93 0.42
N ALA A 90 7.35 24.96 0.35
CA ALA A 90 5.95 24.92 0.77
C ALA A 90 5.15 23.89 -0.05
N ALA A 91 5.32 23.90 -1.38
CA ALA A 91 4.69 22.94 -2.28
C ALA A 91 5.14 21.49 -1.99
N SER A 92 6.45 21.28 -1.78
CA SER A 92 7.02 19.98 -1.42
C SER A 92 6.46 19.46 -0.08
N ARG A 93 6.32 20.35 0.91
CA ARG A 93 5.76 20.02 2.23
C ARG A 93 4.28 19.61 2.14
N ALA A 94 3.48 20.32 1.34
CA ALA A 94 2.08 20.00 1.13
C ALA A 94 1.92 18.63 0.43
N LEU A 95 2.73 18.38 -0.61
CA LEU A 95 2.76 17.10 -1.32
C LEU A 95 3.18 15.97 -0.38
N LYS A 96 4.23 16.15 0.41
CA LYS A 96 4.69 15.19 1.42
C LYS A 96 3.57 14.81 2.38
N TYR A 97 2.86 15.80 2.93
CA TYR A 97 1.77 15.53 3.87
C TYR A 97 0.66 14.68 3.25
N ARG A 98 0.21 15.05 2.05
CA ARG A 98 -0.80 14.28 1.31
C ARG A 98 -0.33 12.86 1.04
N THR A 99 0.88 12.69 0.54
CA THR A 99 1.44 11.36 0.23
C THR A 99 1.59 10.50 1.49
N VAL A 100 2.09 11.06 2.59
CA VAL A 100 2.21 10.34 3.87
C VAL A 100 0.84 9.88 4.38
N MET A 101 -0.19 10.75 4.31
CA MET A 101 -1.55 10.37 4.72
C MET A 101 -2.13 9.25 3.84
N THR A 102 -1.90 9.32 2.53
CA THR A 102 -2.31 8.26 1.60
C THR A 102 -1.60 6.93 1.90
N ILE A 103 -0.28 6.96 2.18
CA ILE A 103 0.49 5.78 2.56
C ILE A 103 -0.04 5.18 3.86
N VAL A 104 -0.27 5.99 4.89
CA VAL A 104 -0.80 5.52 6.18
C VAL A 104 -2.18 4.89 6.00
N ALA A 105 -3.08 5.54 5.25
CA ALA A 105 -4.41 5.00 4.95
C ALA A 105 -4.30 3.68 4.17
N GLY A 106 -3.50 3.63 3.11
CA GLY A 106 -3.28 2.42 2.31
C GLY A 106 -2.70 1.27 3.14
N PHE A 107 -1.73 1.55 4.00
CA PHE A 107 -1.13 0.55 4.88
C PHE A 107 -2.12 0.03 5.92
N THR A 108 -2.93 0.90 6.52
CA THR A 108 -3.99 0.51 7.45
C THR A 108 -5.02 -0.40 6.78
N LEU A 109 -5.45 -0.07 5.56
CA LEU A 109 -6.38 -0.88 4.78
C LEU A 109 -5.77 -2.24 4.39
N LEU A 110 -4.48 -2.27 4.05
CA LEU A 110 -3.75 -3.50 3.74
C LEU A 110 -3.69 -4.44 4.95
N LEU A 111 -3.37 -3.90 6.13
CA LEU A 111 -3.37 -4.67 7.38
C LEU A 111 -4.78 -5.17 7.73
N ALA A 112 -5.79 -4.31 7.60
CA ALA A 112 -7.17 -4.70 7.83
C ALA A 112 -7.63 -5.81 6.87
N ALA A 113 -7.29 -5.72 5.59
CA ALA A 113 -7.58 -6.76 4.61
C ALA A 113 -6.91 -8.10 4.97
N GLY A 114 -5.64 -8.07 5.37
CA GLY A 114 -4.91 -9.27 5.78
C GLY A 114 -5.47 -9.90 7.05
N THR A 115 -5.76 -9.10 8.07
CA THR A 115 -6.29 -9.61 9.34
C THR A 115 -7.71 -10.15 9.22
N LEU A 116 -8.58 -9.47 8.47
CA LEU A 116 -9.95 -9.94 8.23
C LEU A 116 -9.97 -11.15 7.30
N GLY A 117 -9.07 -11.21 6.30
CA GLY A 117 -8.90 -12.38 5.46
C GLY A 117 -8.45 -13.61 6.26
N ALA A 118 -7.46 -13.44 7.16
CA ALA A 118 -7.03 -14.53 8.05
C ALA A 118 -8.13 -14.93 9.06
N ALA A 119 -8.93 -13.99 9.54
CA ALA A 119 -10.05 -14.29 10.44
C ALA A 119 -11.22 -14.99 9.73
N ALA A 120 -11.33 -14.84 8.42
CA ALA A 120 -12.34 -15.52 7.60
C ALA A 120 -11.96 -16.95 7.22
N ASP A 121 -10.74 -17.40 7.52
CA ASP A 121 -10.31 -18.79 7.32
C ASP A 121 -11.21 -19.73 8.15
N PRO A 122 -11.79 -20.79 7.55
CA PRO A 122 -12.59 -21.79 8.28
C PRO A 122 -11.84 -22.46 9.44
N ALA A 123 -10.51 -22.54 9.36
CA ALA A 123 -9.66 -23.04 10.44
C ALA A 123 -9.48 -22.03 11.57
N SER A 124 -9.89 -20.79 11.36
CA SER A 124 -9.76 -19.73 12.37
C SER A 124 -10.83 -19.88 13.48
N PRO A 125 -10.47 -19.77 14.76
CA PRO A 125 -11.43 -19.82 15.86
C PRO A 125 -12.40 -18.62 15.91
N VAL A 126 -12.17 -17.61 15.07
CA VAL A 126 -12.93 -16.33 15.12
C VAL A 126 -14.21 -16.37 14.29
N GLY A 127 -14.35 -17.26 13.30
CA GLY A 127 -15.59 -17.56 12.58
C GLY A 127 -16.23 -16.38 11.82
N PHE A 128 -15.42 -15.44 11.29
CA PHE A 128 -15.92 -14.35 10.45
C PHE A 128 -16.29 -14.84 9.05
N THR A 129 -17.34 -14.24 8.47
CA THR A 129 -17.71 -14.51 7.07
C THR A 129 -16.74 -13.81 6.09
N GLY A 130 -16.30 -14.52 5.05
CA GLY A 130 -15.23 -14.07 4.13
C GLY A 130 -15.45 -12.73 3.43
N TRP A 131 -16.73 -12.30 3.26
CA TRP A 131 -17.02 -11.00 2.63
C TRP A 131 -16.51 -9.79 3.44
N LEU A 132 -16.29 -9.93 4.76
CA LEU A 132 -15.73 -8.86 5.59
C LEU A 132 -14.28 -8.51 5.22
N GLY A 133 -13.51 -9.44 4.68
CA GLY A 133 -12.16 -9.18 4.17
C GLY A 133 -12.14 -8.44 2.83
N LEU A 134 -13.20 -8.57 2.02
CA LEU A 134 -13.26 -7.96 0.68
C LEU A 134 -13.40 -6.44 0.73
N ALA A 135 -14.14 -5.87 1.69
CA ALA A 135 -14.35 -4.43 1.80
C ALA A 135 -13.04 -3.64 1.99
N PRO A 136 -12.16 -3.97 2.95
CA PRO A 136 -10.87 -3.29 3.09
C PRO A 136 -9.92 -3.59 1.93
N ALA A 137 -10.00 -4.77 1.29
CA ALA A 137 -9.19 -5.08 0.13
C ALA A 137 -9.55 -4.22 -1.09
N THR A 138 -10.84 -4.03 -1.38
CA THR A 138 -11.30 -3.12 -2.44
C THR A 138 -10.92 -1.67 -2.17
N LEU A 139 -11.08 -1.21 -0.93
CA LEU A 139 -10.69 0.14 -0.53
C LEU A 139 -9.17 0.34 -0.66
N HIS A 140 -8.36 -0.65 -0.28
CA HIS A 140 -6.92 -0.58 -0.45
C HIS A 140 -6.52 -0.44 -1.92
N LEU A 141 -7.10 -1.24 -2.82
CA LEU A 141 -6.86 -1.11 -4.26
C LEU A 141 -7.20 0.27 -4.80
N LEU A 142 -8.34 0.85 -4.37
CA LEU A 142 -8.75 2.19 -4.78
C LEU A 142 -7.82 3.30 -4.26
N VAL A 143 -7.21 3.12 -3.11
CA VAL A 143 -6.26 4.08 -2.53
C VAL A 143 -4.87 3.95 -3.17
N ALA A 144 -4.52 2.75 -3.66
CA ALA A 144 -3.22 2.47 -4.27
C ALA A 144 -3.13 2.91 -5.75
N LEU A 145 -4.26 3.15 -6.42
CA LEU A 145 -4.35 3.67 -7.80
C LEU A 145 -4.32 5.20 -7.84
#